data_e5bda216396fb24c95cd889f5012c673
#
_entry.id   e5bda216396fb24c95cd889f5012c673
#
_cell.length_a   1.000
_cell.length_b   1.000
_cell.length_c   1.000
_cell.angle_alpha   90.00
_cell.angle_beta   90.00
_cell.angle_gamma   90.00
#
_symmetry.space_group_name_H-M   'P 1'
#
loop_
_entity.id
_entity.type
_entity.pdbx_description
1 polymer ?
#
loop_
_entity_poly.entity_id
_entity_poly.type
_entity_poly.pdbx_seq_one_letter_code
_entity_poly.pdbx_strand_id
1 'polypeptide(L)'
;MFSRDIGIDLGTANVLIHVKGKGIVLNEPAVVAMDRTQGKVLAVGEEAYKMVGRTPGNIEAIRPLKNGVIADFDVTEAMLKHFINKINVKGFLSKPRMLICCPTNITKVEQKAIKEAAEKSGGRKVYLEEE
;
A
#
# COMPACT_ATOMS: atom_id res chain seq x y z
N MET A 1 17.01 8.99 -19.18
CA MET A 1 15.80 9.22 -18.43
C MET A 1 16.03 8.95 -16.95
N PHE A 2 15.54 9.78 -16.12
CA PHE A 2 15.81 9.70 -14.68
C PHE A 2 14.73 8.91 -13.97
N SER A 3 15.15 7.93 -13.17
CA SER A 3 14.21 7.27 -12.28
C SER A 3 14.01 8.15 -11.06
N ARG A 4 12.78 8.18 -10.55
CA ARG A 4 12.46 8.96 -9.36
C ARG A 4 12.50 8.09 -8.13
N ASP A 5 12.94 8.65 -7.03
CA ASP A 5 12.92 7.96 -5.75
C ASP A 5 11.55 8.15 -5.12
N ILE A 6 10.99 7.04 -4.63
CA ILE A 6 9.69 7.03 -4.01
C ILE A 6 9.84 6.54 -2.57
N GLY A 7 9.25 7.26 -1.64
CA GLY A 7 9.16 6.84 -0.24
C GLY A 7 7.74 6.44 0.08
N ILE A 8 7.57 5.26 0.66
CA ILE A 8 6.26 4.75 1.07
C ILE A 8 6.27 4.51 2.57
N ASP A 9 5.37 5.16 3.29
CA ASP A 9 5.23 4.99 4.72
C ASP A 9 3.94 4.20 4.98
N LEU A 10 4.09 2.97 5.46
CA LEU A 10 2.96 2.11 5.80
C LEU A 10 2.55 2.36 7.24
N GLY A 11 1.74 3.38 7.44
CA GLY A 11 1.26 3.73 8.77
C GLY A 11 -0.02 3.00 9.15
N THR A 12 -0.31 2.95 10.43
CA THR A 12 -1.51 2.29 10.94
C THR A 12 -2.79 2.96 10.44
N ALA A 13 -2.80 4.28 10.44
CA ALA A 13 -3.99 5.04 10.03
C ALA A 13 -3.98 5.36 8.54
N ASN A 14 -2.83 5.80 8.03
CA ASN A 14 -2.71 6.28 6.66
C ASN A 14 -1.47 5.72 5.99
N VAL A 15 -1.55 5.59 4.67
CA VAL A 15 -0.40 5.30 3.83
C VAL A 15 -0.01 6.60 3.13
N LEU A 16 1.26 6.96 3.27
CA LEU A 16 1.81 8.15 2.64
C LEU A 16 2.81 7.74 1.58
N ILE A 17 2.71 8.34 0.41
CA ILE A 17 3.72 8.14 -0.62
C ILE A 17 4.20 9.50 -1.08
N HIS A 18 5.51 9.68 -1.11
CA HIS A 18 6.08 10.89 -1.66
C HIS A 18 7.12 10.56 -2.72
N VAL A 19 7.29 11.48 -3.63
CA VAL A 19 8.21 11.37 -4.74
C VAL A 19 9.22 12.49 -4.64
N LYS A 20 10.49 12.15 -4.74
CA LYS A 20 11.57 13.13 -4.68
C LYS A 20 11.34 14.22 -5.72
N GLY A 21 11.32 15.45 -5.26
CA GLY A 21 11.09 16.60 -6.13
C GLY A 21 9.64 17.00 -6.31
N LYS A 22 8.68 16.16 -5.88
CA LYS A 22 7.27 16.48 -5.99
C LYS A 22 6.54 16.55 -4.67
N GLY A 23 7.13 16.00 -3.60
CA GLY A 23 6.49 15.96 -2.31
C GLY A 23 5.50 14.81 -2.19
N ILE A 24 4.51 14.98 -1.32
CA ILE A 24 3.52 13.93 -1.06
C ILE A 24 2.56 13.84 -2.23
N VAL A 25 2.51 12.67 -2.86
CA VAL A 25 1.64 12.43 -4.02
C VAL A 25 0.46 11.54 -3.67
N LEU A 26 0.50 10.89 -2.50
CA LEU A 26 -0.61 10.07 -2.04
C LEU A 26 -0.66 10.10 -0.52
N ASN A 27 -1.85 10.32 0.02
CA ASN A 27 -2.12 10.26 1.45
C ASN A 27 -3.52 9.71 1.58
N GLU A 28 -3.63 8.43 1.88
CA GLU A 28 -4.92 7.77 1.96
C GLU A 28 -5.04 6.90 3.18
N PRO A 29 -6.26 6.65 3.65
CA PRO A 29 -6.45 5.76 4.78
C PRO A 29 -5.95 4.35 4.48
N ALA A 30 -5.37 3.70 5.47
CA ALA A 30 -4.92 2.32 5.35
C ALA A 30 -6.10 1.37 5.58
N VAL A 31 -7.03 1.38 4.65
CA VAL A 31 -8.29 0.63 4.72
C VAL A 31 -8.53 -0.06 3.39
N VAL A 32 -9.05 -1.28 3.46
CA VAL A 32 -9.41 -2.06 2.29
C VAL A 32 -10.86 -2.53 2.45
N ALA A 33 -11.65 -2.37 1.39
CA ALA A 33 -13.00 -2.92 1.36
C ALA A 33 -12.98 -4.24 0.59
N MET A 34 -13.45 -5.30 1.25
CA MET A 34 -13.47 -6.63 0.66
C MET A 34 -14.87 -7.17 0.57
N ASP A 35 -15.14 -7.92 -0.50
CA ASP A 35 -16.34 -8.71 -0.60
C ASP A 35 -16.11 -10.01 0.16
N ARG A 36 -16.85 -10.20 1.25
CA ARG A 36 -16.68 -11.36 2.12
C ARG A 36 -17.07 -12.67 1.43
N THR A 37 -18.01 -12.60 0.52
CA THR A 37 -18.51 -13.78 -0.18
C THR A 37 -17.48 -14.32 -1.17
N GLN A 38 -16.82 -13.40 -1.90
CA GLN A 38 -15.88 -13.79 -2.93
C GLN A 38 -14.42 -13.67 -2.50
N GLY A 39 -14.17 -13.08 -1.33
CA GLY A 39 -12.81 -12.84 -0.88
C GLY A 39 -12.03 -11.89 -1.78
N LYS A 40 -12.73 -10.94 -2.39
CA LYS A 40 -12.16 -10.07 -3.40
C LYS A 40 -12.05 -8.63 -2.89
N VAL A 41 -10.93 -7.98 -3.19
CA VAL A 41 -10.74 -6.58 -2.86
C VAL A 41 -11.55 -5.73 -3.83
N LEU A 42 -12.42 -4.89 -3.27
CA LEU A 42 -13.30 -4.02 -4.07
C LEU A 42 -12.75 -2.61 -4.18
N ALA A 43 -12.14 -2.10 -3.13
CA ALA A 43 -11.62 -0.75 -3.11
C ALA A 43 -10.54 -0.63 -2.04
N VAL A 44 -9.71 0.39 -2.17
CA VAL A 44 -8.60 0.62 -1.25
C VAL A 44 -8.54 2.12 -0.94
N GLY A 45 -8.16 2.44 0.30
CA GLY A 45 -7.94 3.83 0.68
C GLY A 45 -9.23 4.63 0.82
N GLU A 46 -9.24 5.81 0.26
CA GLU A 46 -10.37 6.73 0.38
C GLU A 46 -11.66 6.14 -0.19
N GLU A 47 -11.55 5.43 -1.31
CA GLU A 47 -12.72 4.79 -1.92
C GLU A 47 -13.29 3.70 -1.01
N ALA A 48 -12.43 2.94 -0.36
CA ALA A 48 -12.86 1.91 0.58
C ALA A 48 -13.60 2.56 1.75
N TYR A 49 -13.08 3.67 2.23
CA TYR A 49 -13.67 4.38 3.34
C TYR A 49 -15.08 4.86 3.03
N LYS A 50 -15.28 5.37 1.83
CA LYS A 50 -16.60 5.82 1.38
C LYS A 50 -17.57 4.67 1.18
N MET A 51 -17.07 3.55 0.71
CA MET A 51 -17.90 2.38 0.40
C MET A 51 -18.51 1.75 1.66
N VAL A 52 -17.74 1.70 2.74
CA VAL A 52 -18.11 0.98 3.96
C VAL A 52 -19.42 1.48 4.57
N GLY A 53 -19.70 2.76 4.52
CA GLY A 53 -20.91 3.32 5.12
C GLY A 53 -22.14 3.26 4.24
N ARG A 54 -22.03 2.82 3.00
CA ARG A 54 -23.11 2.95 2.04
C ARG A 54 -23.62 1.66 1.43
N THR A 55 -22.83 0.60 1.48
CA THR A 55 -23.18 -0.64 0.82
C THR A 55 -23.50 -1.69 1.86
N PRO A 56 -24.71 -2.21 1.87
CA PRO A 56 -25.09 -3.25 2.82
C PRO A 56 -24.52 -4.61 2.43
N GLY A 57 -24.56 -5.51 3.36
CA GLY A 57 -24.35 -6.90 3.08
C GLY A 57 -22.93 -7.39 3.25
N ASN A 58 -22.33 -7.80 2.17
CA ASN A 58 -21.11 -8.60 2.23
C ASN A 58 -19.81 -7.82 2.20
N ILE A 59 -19.86 -6.51 2.32
CA ILE A 59 -18.65 -5.68 2.28
C ILE A 59 -18.10 -5.46 3.67
N GLU A 60 -16.83 -5.79 3.84
CA GLU A 60 -16.14 -5.64 5.12
C GLU A 60 -14.98 -4.66 4.97
N ALA A 61 -14.86 -3.77 5.96
CA ALA A 61 -13.72 -2.88 6.05
C ALA A 61 -12.61 -3.56 6.83
N ILE A 62 -11.44 -3.65 6.22
CA ILE A 62 -10.28 -4.26 6.86
C ILE A 62 -9.18 -3.21 7.01
N ARG A 63 -8.64 -3.09 8.22
CA ARG A 63 -7.44 -2.30 8.46
C ARG A 63 -6.27 -3.28 8.58
N PRO A 64 -5.47 -3.42 7.52
CA PRO A 64 -4.42 -4.44 7.52
C PRO A 64 -3.28 -4.15 8.48
N LEU A 65 -3.12 -2.88 8.87
CA LEU A 65 -2.08 -2.49 9.82
C LEU A 65 -2.74 -1.99 11.08
N LYS A 66 -2.45 -2.63 12.21
CA LYS A 66 -3.01 -2.26 13.51
C LYS A 66 -1.89 -2.16 14.54
N ASN A 67 -1.84 -1.06 15.26
CA ASN A 67 -0.89 -0.87 16.36
C ASN A 67 0.55 -1.14 15.93
N GLY A 68 0.91 -0.71 14.72
CA GLY A 68 2.26 -0.89 14.19
C GLY A 68 2.60 -2.33 13.79
N VAL A 69 1.58 -3.17 13.62
CA VAL A 69 1.78 -4.58 13.25
C VAL A 69 0.92 -4.90 12.03
N ILE A 70 1.42 -5.77 11.17
CA ILE A 70 0.64 -6.27 10.05
C ILE A 70 -0.36 -7.30 10.58
N ALA A 71 -1.65 -6.95 10.56
CA ALA A 71 -2.70 -7.83 11.03
C ALA A 71 -3.16 -8.80 9.95
N ASP A 72 -3.10 -8.38 8.70
CA ASP A 72 -3.45 -9.23 7.56
C ASP A 72 -2.45 -8.97 6.43
N PHE A 73 -1.60 -9.94 6.19
CA PHE A 73 -0.52 -9.77 5.25
C PHE A 73 -0.99 -9.70 3.80
N ASP A 74 -1.90 -10.59 3.40
CA ASP A 74 -2.38 -10.63 2.01
C ASP A 74 -3.10 -9.35 1.64
N VAL A 75 -3.88 -8.80 2.57
CA VAL A 75 -4.59 -7.55 2.35
C VAL A 75 -3.60 -6.39 2.29
N THR A 76 -2.56 -6.42 3.12
CA THR A 76 -1.51 -5.39 3.07
C THR A 76 -0.81 -5.39 1.72
N GLU A 77 -0.49 -6.57 1.21
CA GLU A 77 0.14 -6.71 -0.10
C GLU A 77 -0.75 -6.15 -1.21
N ALA A 78 -2.03 -6.49 -1.19
CA ALA A 78 -2.97 -5.99 -2.19
C ALA A 78 -3.11 -4.47 -2.12
N MET A 79 -3.15 -3.92 -0.92
CA MET A 79 -3.22 -2.48 -0.71
C MET A 79 -1.98 -1.79 -1.28
N LEU A 80 -0.81 -2.32 -1.00
CA LEU A 80 0.44 -1.76 -1.49
C LEU A 80 0.50 -1.75 -3.02
N LYS A 81 0.13 -2.86 -3.63
CA LYS A 81 0.09 -2.95 -5.09
C LYS A 81 -0.87 -1.92 -5.69
N HIS A 82 -2.02 -1.78 -5.09
CA HIS A 82 -3.02 -0.82 -5.57
C HIS A 82 -2.49 0.60 -5.55
N PHE A 83 -1.86 1.01 -4.46
CA PHE A 83 -1.34 2.37 -4.33
C PHE A 83 -0.16 2.62 -5.28
N ILE A 84 0.72 1.64 -5.46
CA ILE A 84 1.83 1.78 -6.38
C ILE A 84 1.32 1.91 -7.82
N ASN A 85 0.34 1.10 -8.20
CA ASN A 85 -0.25 1.17 -9.54
C ASN A 85 -0.96 2.51 -9.77
N LYS A 86 -1.59 3.03 -8.75
CA LYS A 86 -2.26 4.32 -8.83
C LYS A 86 -1.28 5.45 -9.14
N ILE A 87 -0.08 5.38 -8.57
CA ILE A 87 0.96 6.35 -8.83
C ILE A 87 1.54 6.19 -10.23
N ASN A 88 1.74 4.95 -10.68
CA ASN A 88 2.27 4.68 -12.00
C ASN A 88 1.38 5.24 -13.11
N VAL A 89 0.08 5.20 -12.91
CA VAL A 89 -0.88 5.74 -13.87
C VAL A 89 -0.71 7.25 -14.04
N LYS A 90 -0.12 7.92 -13.05
CA LYS A 90 0.08 9.38 -13.11
C LYS A 90 1.34 9.80 -13.85
N GLY A 91 1.96 8.93 -14.61
CA GLY A 91 2.99 9.32 -15.56
C GLY A 91 4.44 9.06 -15.18
N PHE A 92 4.70 8.08 -14.34
CA PHE A 92 6.06 7.68 -14.06
C PHE A 92 6.51 6.67 -15.10
N LEU A 93 7.34 7.12 -16.02
CA LEU A 93 7.74 6.31 -17.16
C LEU A 93 8.87 5.33 -16.89
N SER A 94 9.70 5.61 -15.89
CA SER A 94 10.80 4.72 -15.54
C SER A 94 10.53 4.07 -14.19
N LYS A 95 11.10 2.88 -13.98
CA LYS A 95 10.93 2.16 -12.73
C LYS A 95 11.66 2.91 -11.60
N PRO A 96 10.97 3.35 -10.57
CA PRO A 96 11.58 4.11 -9.49
C PRO A 96 12.30 3.21 -8.50
N ARG A 97 13.22 3.81 -7.74
CA ARG A 97 13.72 3.17 -6.54
C ARG A 97 12.70 3.47 -5.44
N MET A 98 12.45 2.49 -4.59
CA MET A 98 11.46 2.62 -3.53
C MET A 98 12.08 2.35 -2.18
N LEU A 99 11.78 3.20 -1.21
CA LEU A 99 12.08 2.97 0.19
C LEU A 99 10.75 2.81 0.91
N ILE A 100 10.55 1.66 1.52
CA ILE A 100 9.31 1.36 2.22
C ILE A 100 9.58 1.29 3.70
N CYS A 101 8.93 2.15 4.48
CA CYS A 101 9.01 2.14 5.93
C CYS A 101 7.95 1.21 6.47
N CYS A 102 8.38 0.14 7.13
CA CYS A 102 7.52 -0.92 7.63
C CYS A 102 7.36 -0.84 9.15
N PRO A 103 6.30 -1.44 9.69
CA PRO A 103 6.16 -1.59 11.14
C PRO A 103 7.33 -2.38 11.73
N THR A 104 7.63 -2.11 13.00
CA THR A 104 8.81 -2.69 13.67
C THR A 104 8.74 -4.21 13.85
N ASN A 105 7.58 -4.78 13.97
CA ASN A 105 7.43 -6.20 14.30
C ASN A 105 7.17 -7.08 13.08
N ILE A 106 7.70 -6.68 11.94
CA ILE A 106 7.51 -7.44 10.72
C ILE A 106 8.55 -8.59 10.65
N THR A 107 8.12 -9.76 10.24
CA THR A 107 9.01 -10.90 10.09
C THR A 107 9.84 -10.79 8.81
N LYS A 108 10.91 -11.56 8.72
CA LYS A 108 11.74 -11.56 7.52
C LYS A 108 10.98 -12.08 6.30
N VAL A 109 10.08 -13.04 6.50
CA VAL A 109 9.26 -13.56 5.42
C VAL A 109 8.32 -12.47 4.90
N GLU A 110 7.71 -11.72 5.82
CA GLU A 110 6.84 -10.61 5.45
C GLU A 110 7.60 -9.50 4.74
N GLN A 111 8.82 -9.19 5.22
CA GLN A 111 9.67 -8.19 4.57
C GLN A 111 9.97 -8.58 3.13
N LYS A 112 10.34 -9.84 2.91
CA LYS A 112 10.64 -10.33 1.57
C LYS A 112 9.43 -10.23 0.65
N ALA A 113 8.27 -10.60 1.16
CA ALA A 113 7.04 -10.57 0.35
C ALA A 113 6.61 -9.15 0.02
N ILE A 114 6.75 -8.21 0.95
CA ILE A 114 6.48 -6.80 0.66
C ILE A 114 7.43 -6.28 -0.41
N LYS A 115 8.70 -6.62 -0.31
CA LYS A 115 9.69 -6.23 -1.30
C LYS A 115 9.33 -6.78 -2.68
N GLU A 116 8.98 -8.05 -2.76
CA GLU A 116 8.59 -8.67 -4.03
C GLU A 116 7.32 -8.04 -4.60
N ALA A 117 6.34 -7.75 -3.75
CA ALA A 117 5.11 -7.10 -4.19
C ALA A 117 5.40 -5.73 -4.80
N ALA A 118 6.27 -4.96 -4.17
CA ALA A 118 6.64 -3.64 -4.68
C ALA A 118 7.41 -3.75 -5.99
N GLU A 119 8.30 -4.70 -6.11
CA GLU A 119 9.07 -4.93 -7.34
C GLU A 119 8.14 -5.32 -8.49
N LYS A 120 7.17 -6.19 -8.23
CA LYS A 120 6.20 -6.60 -9.25
C LYS A 120 5.29 -5.46 -9.66
N SER A 121 5.07 -4.49 -8.78
CA SER A 121 4.21 -3.35 -9.08
C SER A 121 4.93 -2.21 -9.78
N GLY A 122 6.21 -2.36 -10.06
CA GLY A 122 6.95 -1.39 -10.84
C GLY A 122 8.22 -0.85 -10.20
N GLY A 123 8.59 -1.27 -9.02
CA GLY A 123 9.82 -0.84 -8.39
C GLY A 123 11.05 -1.47 -9.02
N ARG A 124 12.07 -0.67 -9.28
CA ARG A 124 13.32 -1.17 -9.83
C ARG A 124 14.21 -1.74 -8.73
N LYS A 125 14.38 -0.98 -7.67
CA LYS A 125 15.06 -1.39 -6.46
C LYS A 125 14.20 -1.01 -5.28
N VAL A 126 13.98 -1.98 -4.41
CA VAL A 126 13.14 -1.76 -3.24
C VAL A 126 13.95 -1.99 -1.98
N TYR A 127 13.92 -1.03 -1.09
CA TYR A 127 14.57 -1.10 0.21
C TYR A 127 13.51 -1.04 1.29
N LEU A 128 13.69 -1.81 2.34
CA LEU A 128 12.80 -1.80 3.49
C LEU A 128 13.52 -1.23 4.69
N GLU A 129 12.81 -0.45 5.47
CA GLU A 129 13.35 0.15 6.69
C GLU A 129 12.31 0.07 7.78
N GLU A 130 12.74 -0.28 9.00
CA GLU A 130 11.84 -0.30 10.15
C GLU A 130 11.69 1.10 10.72
N GLU A 131 10.49 1.39 11.17
CA GLU A 131 10.23 2.66 11.83
C GLU A 131 10.72 2.65 13.27
#